data_5a34ba2958e24667cefbbb7d0e7c0528
#
_entry.id   5a34ba2958e24667cefbbb7d0e7c0528
#
_cell.length_a   1.000
_cell.length_b   1.000
_cell.length_c   1.000
_cell.angle_alpha   90.00
_cell.angle_beta   90.00
_cell.angle_gamma   90.00
#
_symmetry.space_group_name_H-M   'P 1'
#
loop_
_entity.id
_entity.type
_entity.pdbx_description
1 polymer ?
#
loop_
_entity_poly.entity_id
_entity_poly.type
_entity_poly.pdbx_seq_one_letter_code
_entity_poly.pdbx_strand_id
1 'polypeptide(L)'
;HKSDKNLADKLQTGDSNKDKVLKNLLLRLLDDVGTNICDYIIEEASLNISDLKANGAPDIVIKAMLEQYPSGIITHKNLRFIHSTKEGKNGLDFELESLGTKNMIRLLVVLYDVIIGEKTTCIDEIEYGIHTKALAFILKMYLTIAENCQLIVATHDLSLLNADFLRRDAVRLFEKDEYGSTSVRRRDYLHNTISFYKTYEKEVFPQIDELMKKIEMFLKYKDDIEKDL
;
A
#
# COMPACT_ATOMS: atom_id res chain seq x y z
N HIS A 1 8.52 -10.62 0.84
CA HIS A 1 9.99 -10.72 0.96
C HIS A 1 10.79 -10.38 -0.31
N LYS A 2 10.32 -10.67 -1.54
CA LYS A 2 11.01 -10.21 -2.77
C LYS A 2 10.79 -8.72 -3.09
N SER A 3 9.69 -8.12 -2.64
CA SER A 3 9.36 -6.71 -2.92
C SER A 3 10.21 -5.72 -2.11
N ASP A 4 10.64 -6.09 -0.93
CA ASP A 4 11.32 -5.17 0.01
C ASP A 4 12.80 -4.97 -0.35
N LYS A 5 13.47 -6.01 -0.88
CA LYS A 5 14.82 -5.88 -1.42
C LYS A 5 14.91 -4.87 -2.59
N ASN A 6 13.80 -4.70 -3.30
CA ASN A 6 13.70 -3.75 -4.43
C ASN A 6 13.40 -2.31 -3.97
N LEU A 7 12.93 -2.09 -2.74
CA LEU A 7 12.57 -0.76 -2.26
C LEU A 7 13.82 0.10 -2.00
N ALA A 8 14.84 -0.45 -1.34
CA ALA A 8 16.10 0.25 -1.11
C ALA A 8 16.79 0.65 -2.43
N ASP A 9 16.75 -0.23 -3.44
CA ASP A 9 17.30 0.07 -4.77
C ASP A 9 16.48 1.16 -5.50
N LYS A 10 15.19 1.22 -5.30
CA LYS A 10 14.35 2.29 -5.85
C LYS A 10 14.57 3.64 -5.16
N LEU A 11 14.89 3.63 -3.88
CA LEU A 11 15.20 4.82 -3.09
C LEU A 11 16.64 5.32 -3.30
N GLN A 12 17.51 4.47 -3.84
CA GLN A 12 18.92 4.77 -4.16
C GLN A 12 19.23 4.28 -5.57
N THR A 13 18.87 5.10 -6.55
CA THR A 13 19.01 4.76 -7.99
C THR A 13 20.42 4.95 -8.53
N GLY A 14 21.30 5.61 -7.74
CA GLY A 14 22.64 6.01 -8.15
C GLY A 14 22.68 7.38 -8.86
N ASP A 15 21.52 7.98 -9.17
CA ASP A 15 21.40 9.36 -9.64
C ASP A 15 21.16 10.27 -8.42
N SER A 16 22.22 10.92 -7.96
CA SER A 16 22.19 11.76 -6.75
C SER A 16 21.09 12.84 -6.77
N ASN A 17 20.75 13.40 -7.92
CA ASN A 17 19.70 14.41 -8.02
C ASN A 17 18.31 13.80 -7.89
N LYS A 18 18.05 12.69 -8.58
CA LYS A 18 16.78 11.96 -8.48
C LYS A 18 16.56 11.42 -7.08
N ASP A 19 17.58 10.80 -6.49
CA ASP A 19 17.53 10.26 -5.14
C ASP A 19 17.20 11.35 -4.11
N LYS A 20 17.79 12.55 -4.25
CA LYS A 20 17.53 13.69 -3.37
C LYS A 20 16.10 14.22 -3.54
N VAL A 21 15.61 14.32 -4.75
CA VAL A 21 14.23 14.77 -5.05
C VAL A 21 13.23 13.77 -4.48
N LEU A 22 13.43 12.47 -4.74
CA LEU A 22 12.58 11.41 -4.21
C LEU A 22 12.58 11.42 -2.68
N LYS A 23 13.76 11.54 -2.05
CA LYS A 23 13.89 11.59 -0.58
C LYS A 23 13.09 12.76 0.00
N ASN A 24 13.26 13.96 -0.55
CA ASN A 24 12.57 15.15 -0.06
C ASN A 24 11.04 15.03 -0.23
N LEU A 25 10.58 14.53 -1.38
CA LEU A 25 9.17 14.32 -1.63
C LEU A 25 8.58 13.29 -0.66
N LEU A 26 9.24 12.14 -0.52
CA LEU A 26 8.80 11.06 0.36
C LEU A 26 8.69 11.53 1.81
N LEU A 27 9.73 12.17 2.34
CA LEU A 27 9.75 12.63 3.74
C LEU A 27 8.69 13.70 3.99
N ARG A 28 8.48 14.62 3.05
CA ARG A 28 7.42 15.64 3.15
C ARG A 28 6.03 15.00 3.18
N LEU A 29 5.76 14.04 2.29
CA LEU A 29 4.48 13.36 2.25
C LEU A 29 4.22 12.51 3.50
N LEU A 30 5.26 11.88 4.06
CA LEU A 30 5.17 11.14 5.31
C LEU A 30 4.86 12.07 6.50
N ASP A 31 5.40 13.28 6.52
CA ASP A 31 5.09 14.30 7.51
C ASP A 31 3.65 14.82 7.36
N ASP A 32 3.22 15.14 6.13
CA ASP A 32 1.87 15.62 5.80
C ASP A 32 0.76 14.62 6.19
N VAL A 33 1.03 13.32 6.15
CA VAL A 33 0.10 12.27 6.62
C VAL A 33 0.23 11.96 8.11
N GLY A 34 1.06 12.68 8.85
CA GLY A 34 1.17 12.63 10.30
C GLY A 34 2.06 11.51 10.83
N THR A 35 3.03 11.05 10.06
CA THR A 35 4.10 10.20 10.61
C THR A 35 5.16 11.08 11.28
N ASN A 36 5.90 10.51 12.21
CA ASN A 36 7.04 11.18 12.83
C ASN A 36 8.38 10.81 12.15
N ILE A 37 8.33 10.29 10.92
CA ILE A 37 9.51 9.94 10.12
C ILE A 37 10.13 11.23 9.58
N CYS A 38 11.39 11.48 9.93
CA CYS A 38 12.11 12.70 9.53
C CYS A 38 13.29 12.44 8.60
N ASP A 39 13.72 11.18 8.44
CA ASP A 39 14.82 10.80 7.55
C ASP A 39 14.77 9.30 7.24
N TYR A 40 15.58 8.85 6.30
CA TYR A 40 15.93 7.44 6.14
C TYR A 40 17.38 7.28 5.70
N ILE A 41 17.96 6.14 6.04
CA ILE A 41 19.30 5.72 5.65
C ILE A 41 19.25 4.34 5.01
N ILE A 42 20.13 4.11 4.05
CA ILE A 42 20.33 2.82 3.41
C ILE A 42 21.76 2.40 3.72
N GLU A 43 21.89 1.31 4.47
CA GLU A 43 23.16 0.73 4.86
C GLU A 43 23.42 -0.51 4.00
N GLU A 44 24.58 -0.59 3.38
CA GLU A 44 24.99 -1.78 2.64
C GLU A 44 25.80 -2.67 3.58
N ALA A 45 25.34 -3.90 3.76
CA ALA A 45 26.05 -4.95 4.45
C ALA A 45 26.47 -6.02 3.46
N SER A 46 27.72 -6.44 3.51
CA SER A 46 28.26 -7.53 2.70
C SER A 46 28.56 -8.73 3.58
N LEU A 47 28.07 -9.89 3.16
CA LEU A 47 28.33 -11.16 3.80
C LEU A 47 29.18 -12.03 2.88
N ASN A 48 30.32 -12.51 3.36
CA ASN A 48 31.15 -13.46 2.64
C ASN A 48 30.58 -14.88 2.86
N ILE A 49 30.34 -15.62 1.78
CA ILE A 49 29.85 -17.01 1.87
C ILE A 49 30.91 -17.91 2.55
N SER A 50 32.20 -17.58 2.41
CA SER A 50 33.30 -18.27 3.13
C SER A 50 33.16 -18.18 4.65
N ASP A 51 32.65 -17.06 5.17
CA ASP A 51 32.47 -16.87 6.61
C ASP A 51 31.31 -17.74 7.15
N LEU A 52 30.26 -17.94 6.34
CA LEU A 52 29.19 -18.87 6.68
C LEU A 52 29.69 -20.31 6.77
N LYS A 53 30.60 -20.70 5.86
CA LYS A 53 31.22 -22.02 5.90
C LYS A 53 32.08 -22.19 7.15
N ALA A 54 32.88 -21.17 7.50
CA ALA A 54 33.71 -21.17 8.71
C ALA A 54 32.85 -21.26 10.00
N ASN A 55 31.63 -20.72 9.96
CA ASN A 55 30.66 -20.77 11.07
C ASN A 55 29.75 -22.00 11.04
N GLY A 56 30.11 -23.04 10.26
CA GLY A 56 29.45 -24.35 10.31
C GLY A 56 28.19 -24.49 9.45
N ALA A 57 27.98 -23.61 8.46
CA ALA A 57 26.88 -23.78 7.52
C ALA A 57 27.09 -25.06 6.65
N PRO A 58 26.02 -25.86 6.40
CA PRO A 58 26.11 -27.08 5.61
C PRO A 58 26.64 -26.84 4.19
N ASP A 59 27.51 -27.72 3.68
CA ASP A 59 28.11 -27.58 2.35
C ASP A 59 27.06 -27.49 1.22
N ILE A 60 25.91 -28.13 1.36
CA ILE A 60 24.79 -28.05 0.40
C ILE A 60 24.22 -26.62 0.31
N VAL A 61 24.14 -25.92 1.43
CA VAL A 61 23.67 -24.52 1.50
C VAL A 61 24.70 -23.60 0.86
N ILE A 62 25.97 -23.80 1.19
CA ILE A 62 27.10 -23.05 0.62
C ILE A 62 27.12 -23.20 -0.90
N LYS A 63 26.99 -24.43 -1.41
CA LYS A 63 26.98 -24.69 -2.86
C LYS A 63 25.81 -23.98 -3.55
N ALA A 64 24.60 -24.07 -3.02
CA ALA A 64 23.43 -23.36 -3.55
C ALA A 64 23.60 -21.83 -3.53
N MET A 65 24.22 -21.29 -2.47
CA MET A 65 24.53 -19.85 -2.39
C MET A 65 25.58 -19.44 -3.42
N LEU A 66 26.62 -20.21 -3.64
CA LEU A 66 27.66 -19.93 -4.66
C LEU A 66 27.11 -20.02 -6.09
N GLU A 67 26.15 -20.92 -6.35
CA GLU A 67 25.44 -20.96 -7.63
C GLU A 67 24.63 -19.68 -7.88
N GLN A 68 24.01 -19.12 -6.83
CA GLN A 68 23.23 -17.88 -6.92
C GLN A 68 24.12 -16.63 -6.90
N TYR A 69 25.22 -16.65 -6.15
CA TYR A 69 26.17 -15.54 -5.97
C TYR A 69 27.60 -16.00 -6.30
N PRO A 70 27.97 -16.08 -7.60
CA PRO A 70 29.28 -16.61 -8.03
C PRO A 70 30.48 -15.83 -7.49
N SER A 71 30.29 -14.55 -7.13
CA SER A 71 31.32 -13.72 -6.47
C SER A 71 31.68 -14.17 -5.05
N GLY A 72 30.87 -15.06 -4.45
CA GLY A 72 31.02 -15.44 -3.05
C GLY A 72 30.63 -14.36 -2.05
N ILE A 73 30.09 -13.22 -2.51
CA ILE A 73 29.69 -12.08 -1.68
C ILE A 73 28.21 -11.84 -1.87
N ILE A 74 27.47 -11.83 -0.78
CA ILE A 74 26.04 -11.44 -0.75
C ILE A 74 25.98 -10.00 -0.22
N THR A 75 25.56 -9.07 -1.06
CA THR A 75 25.29 -7.70 -0.63
C THR A 75 23.83 -7.56 -0.27
N HIS A 76 23.56 -7.03 0.91
CA HIS A 76 22.23 -6.73 1.41
C HIS A 76 22.15 -5.23 1.76
N LYS A 77 21.10 -4.56 1.26
CA LYS A 77 20.77 -3.19 1.63
C LYS A 77 19.75 -3.22 2.75
N ASN A 78 20.07 -2.65 3.88
CA ASN A 78 19.17 -2.46 4.98
C ASN A 78 18.62 -1.04 4.95
N LEU A 79 17.29 -0.91 4.88
CA LEU A 79 16.57 0.36 4.88
C LEU A 79 16.07 0.64 6.29
N ARG A 80 16.50 1.77 6.86
CA ARG A 80 16.12 2.21 8.19
C ARG A 80 15.50 3.59 8.13
N PHE A 81 14.34 3.76 8.76
CA PHE A 81 13.68 5.06 8.90
C PHE A 81 14.01 5.69 10.25
N ILE A 82 14.21 7.01 10.23
CA ILE A 82 14.56 7.80 11.41
C ILE A 82 13.31 8.54 11.88
N HIS A 83 12.92 8.26 13.10
CA HIS A 83 11.76 8.87 13.75
C HIS A 83 12.19 9.98 14.67
N SER A 84 11.47 11.12 14.64
CA SER A 84 11.57 12.16 15.66
C SER A 84 10.77 11.76 16.88
N THR A 85 11.40 11.72 18.04
CA THR A 85 10.79 11.42 19.33
C THR A 85 11.06 12.54 20.33
N LYS A 86 10.39 12.52 21.49
CA LYS A 86 10.65 13.48 22.56
C LYS A 86 12.08 13.40 23.12
N GLU A 87 12.70 12.24 23.02
CA GLU A 87 14.05 11.95 23.53
C GLU A 87 15.13 12.13 22.46
N GLY A 88 14.77 12.49 21.23
CA GLY A 88 15.69 12.66 20.11
C GLY A 88 15.27 11.89 18.87
N LYS A 89 16.24 11.42 18.10
CA LYS A 89 16.02 10.67 16.86
C LYS A 89 16.32 9.20 17.09
N ASN A 90 15.39 8.33 16.72
CA ASN A 90 15.53 6.88 16.77
C ASN A 90 15.37 6.25 15.40
N GLY A 91 16.29 5.33 15.04
CA GLY A 91 16.22 4.55 13.80
C GLY A 91 15.44 3.26 13.98
N LEU A 92 14.51 2.97 13.09
CA LEU A 92 13.75 1.72 13.02
C LEU A 92 13.96 1.09 11.66
N ASP A 93 14.29 -0.20 11.64
CA ASP A 93 14.41 -0.95 10.38
C ASP A 93 13.06 -1.05 9.69
N PHE A 94 13.05 -0.90 8.37
CA PHE A 94 11.80 -0.91 7.58
C PHE A 94 10.92 -2.14 7.87
N GLU A 95 11.54 -3.29 8.11
CA GLU A 95 10.82 -4.53 8.45
C GLU A 95 10.03 -4.43 9.77
N LEU A 96 10.42 -3.57 10.67
CA LEU A 96 9.78 -3.35 11.97
C LEU A 96 8.72 -2.23 11.94
N GLU A 97 8.62 -1.50 10.83
CA GLU A 97 7.59 -0.49 10.65
C GLU A 97 6.17 -1.08 10.66
N SER A 98 5.19 -0.26 11.01
CA SER A 98 3.78 -0.68 10.91
C SER A 98 3.41 -1.05 9.47
N LEU A 99 2.44 -1.96 9.31
CA LEU A 99 1.98 -2.36 7.98
C LEU A 99 1.50 -1.16 7.16
N GLY A 100 0.76 -0.24 7.79
CA GLY A 100 0.28 0.97 7.13
C GLY A 100 1.41 1.87 6.66
N THR A 101 2.42 2.10 7.50
CA THR A 101 3.62 2.87 7.15
C THR A 101 4.36 2.22 5.98
N LYS A 102 4.58 0.90 6.04
CA LYS A 102 5.24 0.15 4.96
C LYS A 102 4.52 0.28 3.63
N ASN A 103 3.20 0.09 3.64
CA ASN A 103 2.42 0.13 2.40
C ASN A 103 2.31 1.55 1.84
N MET A 104 2.22 2.55 2.70
CA MET A 104 2.24 3.96 2.29
C MET A 104 3.56 4.33 1.63
N ILE A 105 4.70 3.93 2.22
CA ILE A 105 6.03 4.17 1.64
C ILE A 105 6.15 3.48 0.27
N ARG A 106 5.74 2.21 0.17
CA ARG A 106 5.75 1.46 -1.09
C ARG A 106 4.90 2.13 -2.16
N LEU A 107 3.69 2.57 -1.79
CA LEU A 107 2.79 3.28 -2.69
C LEU A 107 3.42 4.57 -3.20
N LEU A 108 3.98 5.40 -2.33
CA LEU A 108 4.61 6.68 -2.71
C LEU A 108 5.80 6.46 -3.67
N VAL A 109 6.63 5.44 -3.43
CA VAL A 109 7.75 5.10 -4.31
C VAL A 109 7.26 4.60 -5.68
N VAL A 110 6.19 3.79 -5.71
CA VAL A 110 5.58 3.33 -6.97
C VAL A 110 5.00 4.51 -7.75
N LEU A 111 4.27 5.41 -7.10
CA LEU A 111 3.68 6.58 -7.76
C LEU A 111 4.76 7.53 -8.30
N TYR A 112 5.84 7.73 -7.56
CA TYR A 112 7.00 8.50 -8.06
C TYR A 112 7.58 7.86 -9.34
N ASP A 113 7.82 6.55 -9.33
CA ASP A 113 8.35 5.82 -10.51
C ASP A 113 7.39 5.89 -11.71
N VAL A 114 6.08 5.88 -11.47
CA VAL A 114 5.05 6.03 -12.51
C VAL A 114 5.08 7.42 -13.12
N ILE A 115 5.16 8.46 -12.30
CA ILE A 115 5.17 9.86 -12.75
C ILE A 115 6.45 10.16 -13.53
N ILE A 116 7.61 9.86 -12.96
CA ILE A 116 8.90 10.18 -13.60
C ILE A 116 9.16 9.33 -14.84
N GLY A 117 8.67 8.09 -14.86
CA GLY A 117 8.83 7.18 -15.98
C GLY A 117 7.74 7.28 -17.04
N GLU A 118 6.74 8.18 -16.89
CA GLU A 118 5.58 8.31 -17.78
C GLU A 118 4.90 6.96 -18.06
N LYS A 119 4.69 6.16 -17.00
CA LYS A 119 4.26 4.76 -17.08
C LYS A 119 2.76 4.60 -16.85
N THR A 120 2.22 3.47 -17.33
CA THR A 120 0.94 2.95 -16.88
C THR A 120 1.17 1.87 -15.82
N THR A 121 0.45 1.97 -14.70
CA THR A 121 0.56 1.02 -13.59
C THR A 121 -0.82 0.61 -13.10
N CYS A 122 -0.97 -0.66 -12.73
CA CYS A 122 -2.16 -1.21 -12.10
C CYS A 122 -1.82 -1.59 -10.65
N ILE A 123 -2.67 -1.17 -9.71
CA ILE A 123 -2.54 -1.50 -8.29
C ILE A 123 -3.86 -2.09 -7.83
N ASP A 124 -3.80 -3.30 -7.30
CA ASP A 124 -4.94 -3.98 -6.68
C ASP A 124 -4.93 -3.72 -5.17
N GLU A 125 -6.12 -3.60 -4.57
CA GLU A 125 -6.30 -3.33 -3.13
C GLU A 125 -5.43 -2.16 -2.63
N ILE A 126 -5.49 -1.01 -3.34
CA ILE A 126 -4.63 0.14 -3.06
C ILE A 126 -4.74 0.64 -1.61
N GLU A 127 -5.89 0.41 -0.96
CA GLU A 127 -6.16 0.78 0.43
C GLU A 127 -5.49 -0.13 1.46
N TYR A 128 -4.92 -1.28 1.04
CA TYR A 128 -4.45 -2.30 1.97
C TYR A 128 -3.53 -1.75 3.07
N GLY A 129 -4.05 -1.72 4.31
CA GLY A 129 -3.35 -1.22 5.49
C GLY A 129 -3.12 0.29 5.54
N ILE A 130 -3.61 1.07 4.58
CA ILE A 130 -3.49 2.53 4.56
C ILE A 130 -4.80 3.16 5.04
N HIS A 131 -4.70 4.14 5.94
CA HIS A 131 -5.89 4.87 6.39
C HIS A 131 -6.52 5.64 5.22
N THR A 132 -7.84 5.55 5.05
CA THR A 132 -8.59 6.13 3.91
C THR A 132 -8.29 7.61 3.65
N LYS A 133 -8.16 8.44 4.70
CA LYS A 133 -7.82 9.86 4.52
C LYS A 133 -6.41 10.06 3.97
N ALA A 134 -5.45 9.25 4.39
CA ALA A 134 -4.09 9.29 3.87
C ALA A 134 -4.06 8.84 2.40
N LEU A 135 -4.79 7.77 2.07
CA LEU A 135 -4.93 7.31 0.69
C LEU A 135 -5.59 8.37 -0.21
N ALA A 136 -6.69 8.99 0.25
CA ALA A 136 -7.36 10.06 -0.49
C ALA A 136 -6.42 11.24 -0.75
N PHE A 137 -5.62 11.65 0.25
CA PHE A 137 -4.61 12.70 0.11
C PHE A 137 -3.56 12.33 -0.95
N ILE A 138 -3.00 11.11 -0.88
CA ILE A 138 -2.00 10.62 -1.83
C ILE A 138 -2.56 10.58 -3.26
N LEU A 139 -3.78 10.08 -3.46
CA LEU A 139 -4.43 10.03 -4.76
C LEU A 139 -4.71 11.43 -5.31
N LYS A 140 -5.18 12.35 -4.47
CA LYS A 140 -5.39 13.76 -4.87
C LYS A 140 -4.08 14.41 -5.30
N MET A 141 -3.01 14.21 -4.55
CA MET A 141 -1.67 14.69 -4.90
C MET A 141 -1.22 14.10 -6.25
N TYR A 142 -1.33 12.77 -6.43
CA TYR A 142 -1.00 12.12 -7.69
C TYR A 142 -1.77 12.76 -8.87
N LEU A 143 -3.09 12.89 -8.78
CA LEU A 143 -3.92 13.46 -9.84
C LEU A 143 -3.61 14.94 -10.12
N THR A 144 -2.98 15.65 -9.18
CA THR A 144 -2.60 17.06 -9.36
C THR A 144 -1.30 17.21 -10.13
N ILE A 145 -0.37 16.26 -9.99
CA ILE A 145 0.99 16.37 -10.55
C ILE A 145 1.28 15.38 -11.68
N ALA A 146 0.40 14.39 -11.89
CA ALA A 146 0.61 13.36 -12.90
C ALA A 146 0.36 13.88 -14.31
N GLU A 147 1.36 13.79 -15.17
CA GLU A 147 1.29 14.10 -16.60
C GLU A 147 1.81 12.90 -17.39
N ASN A 148 1.23 12.64 -18.55
CA ASN A 148 1.64 11.57 -19.49
C ASN A 148 1.73 10.17 -18.86
N CYS A 149 1.07 9.92 -17.73
CA CYS A 149 1.09 8.63 -17.06
C CYS A 149 -0.34 8.19 -16.66
N GLN A 150 -0.53 6.91 -16.41
CA GLN A 150 -1.84 6.35 -16.05
C GLN A 150 -1.72 5.45 -14.81
N LEU A 151 -2.65 5.66 -13.88
CA LEU A 151 -2.84 4.81 -12.72
C LEU A 151 -4.22 4.14 -12.79
N ILE A 152 -4.24 2.81 -12.79
CA ILE A 152 -5.44 2.00 -12.70
C ILE A 152 -5.43 1.35 -11.33
N VAL A 153 -6.46 1.59 -10.53
CA VAL A 153 -6.55 1.06 -9.17
C VAL A 153 -7.83 0.25 -8.99
N ALA A 154 -7.72 -0.88 -8.30
CA ALA A 154 -8.86 -1.56 -7.74
C ALA A 154 -8.90 -1.31 -6.22
N THR A 155 -10.10 -1.13 -5.69
CA THR A 155 -10.31 -0.82 -4.28
C THR A 155 -11.67 -1.31 -3.82
N HIS A 156 -11.75 -1.76 -2.58
CA HIS A 156 -13.00 -2.04 -1.87
C HIS A 156 -13.42 -0.87 -0.95
N ASP A 157 -12.61 0.20 -0.86
CA ASP A 157 -12.93 1.37 -0.04
C ASP A 157 -13.91 2.30 -0.75
N LEU A 158 -15.19 2.05 -0.51
CA LEU A 158 -16.29 2.83 -1.09
C LEU A 158 -16.28 4.30 -0.65
N SER A 159 -15.60 4.64 0.44
CA SER A 159 -15.53 6.02 0.92
C SER A 159 -14.75 6.94 -0.05
N LEU A 160 -13.86 6.37 -0.85
CA LEU A 160 -13.17 7.09 -1.93
C LEU A 160 -14.13 7.61 -3.00
N LEU A 161 -15.30 6.98 -3.17
CA LEU A 161 -16.33 7.44 -4.11
C LEU A 161 -16.95 8.79 -3.74
N ASN A 162 -16.79 9.22 -2.49
CA ASN A 162 -17.21 10.54 -2.02
C ASN A 162 -16.15 11.62 -2.18
N ALA A 163 -14.96 11.26 -2.67
CA ALA A 163 -13.87 12.20 -2.87
C ALA A 163 -14.19 13.16 -4.02
N ASP A 164 -14.10 14.45 -3.76
CA ASP A 164 -14.44 15.54 -4.69
C ASP A 164 -13.50 15.62 -5.91
N PHE A 165 -12.29 15.08 -5.77
CA PHE A 165 -11.28 15.06 -6.83
C PHE A 165 -11.44 13.89 -7.82
N LEU A 166 -12.25 12.87 -7.48
CA LEU A 166 -12.48 11.74 -8.39
C LEU A 166 -13.57 12.04 -9.40
N ARG A 167 -13.21 12.02 -10.67
CA ARG A 167 -14.16 12.15 -11.78
C ARG A 167 -15.00 10.88 -11.89
N ARG A 168 -16.31 11.05 -12.10
CA ARG A 168 -17.27 9.93 -12.24
C ARG A 168 -16.96 9.03 -13.42
N ASP A 169 -16.52 9.62 -14.53
CA ASP A 169 -16.14 8.92 -15.75
C ASP A 169 -14.85 8.09 -15.59
N ALA A 170 -14.07 8.34 -14.55
CA ALA A 170 -12.90 7.52 -14.20
C ALA A 170 -13.27 6.24 -13.42
N VAL A 171 -14.47 6.18 -12.83
CA VAL A 171 -14.89 5.05 -11.99
C VAL A 171 -15.51 3.95 -12.83
N ARG A 172 -15.14 2.71 -12.53
CA ARG A 172 -15.71 1.48 -13.09
C ARG A 172 -16.20 0.60 -11.95
N LEU A 173 -17.41 0.08 -12.07
CA LEU A 173 -17.99 -0.84 -11.12
C LEU A 173 -17.95 -2.24 -11.69
N PHE A 174 -17.44 -3.18 -10.91
CA PHE A 174 -17.39 -4.58 -11.23
C PHE A 174 -18.44 -5.29 -10.40
N GLU A 175 -19.39 -5.94 -11.07
CA GLU A 175 -20.48 -6.68 -10.45
C GLU A 175 -20.38 -8.15 -10.86
N LYS A 176 -20.46 -9.04 -9.87
CA LYS A 176 -20.42 -10.49 -10.10
C LYS A 176 -21.82 -11.06 -9.92
N ASP A 177 -22.29 -11.81 -10.90
CA ASP A 177 -23.58 -12.49 -10.82
C ASP A 177 -23.50 -13.78 -9.99
N GLU A 178 -24.65 -14.43 -9.79
CA GLU A 178 -24.78 -15.70 -9.04
C GLU A 178 -24.02 -16.88 -9.66
N TYR A 179 -23.69 -16.78 -10.96
CA TYR A 179 -22.93 -17.80 -11.70
C TYR A 179 -21.44 -17.48 -11.79
N GLY A 180 -20.99 -16.35 -11.16
CA GLY A 180 -19.60 -15.93 -11.14
C GLY A 180 -19.15 -15.14 -12.36
N SER A 181 -20.06 -14.78 -13.27
CA SER A 181 -19.77 -13.90 -14.40
C SER A 181 -19.62 -12.45 -13.93
N THR A 182 -18.62 -11.73 -14.45
CA THR A 182 -18.34 -10.36 -14.05
C THR A 182 -18.76 -9.39 -15.13
N SER A 183 -19.60 -8.42 -14.80
CA SER A 183 -19.96 -7.29 -15.65
C SER A 183 -19.27 -6.01 -15.18
N VAL A 184 -18.97 -5.11 -16.15
CA VAL A 184 -18.33 -3.82 -15.88
C VAL A 184 -19.27 -2.72 -16.30
N ARG A 185 -19.63 -1.84 -15.38
CA ARG A 185 -20.48 -0.69 -15.66
C ARG A 185 -19.72 0.62 -15.56
N ARG A 186 -19.95 1.53 -16.53
CA ARG A 186 -19.60 2.94 -16.43
C ARG A 186 -20.71 3.68 -15.72
N ARG A 187 -20.34 4.68 -14.93
CA ARG A 187 -21.32 5.39 -14.12
C ARG A 187 -21.57 6.83 -14.55
N ASP A 188 -21.70 7.05 -15.84
CA ASP A 188 -21.95 8.37 -16.43
C ASP A 188 -23.36 8.92 -16.14
N TYR A 189 -24.27 8.11 -15.60
CA TYR A 189 -25.73 8.37 -15.58
C TYR A 189 -26.33 8.86 -14.26
N LEU A 190 -25.56 9.06 -13.20
CA LEU A 190 -26.11 9.54 -11.94
C LEU A 190 -26.08 11.06 -11.81
N HIS A 191 -27.27 11.67 -11.67
CA HIS A 191 -27.44 13.08 -11.43
C HIS A 191 -26.72 13.55 -10.13
N ASN A 192 -26.29 14.85 -10.15
CA ASN A 192 -25.45 15.50 -9.13
C ASN A 192 -25.99 15.54 -7.71
N THR A 193 -27.23 15.13 -7.46
CA THR A 193 -27.97 15.32 -6.19
C THR A 193 -28.00 14.11 -5.28
N ILE A 194 -27.59 12.93 -5.72
CA ILE A 194 -27.61 11.73 -4.89
C ILE A 194 -26.18 11.31 -4.58
N SER A 195 -25.88 11.13 -3.28
CA SER A 195 -24.60 10.59 -2.84
C SER A 195 -24.35 9.26 -3.53
N PHE A 196 -23.26 9.21 -4.32
CA PHE A 196 -22.83 8.03 -5.05
C PHE A 196 -22.68 6.81 -4.14
N TYR A 197 -22.11 7.01 -2.97
CA TYR A 197 -21.94 6.00 -1.92
C TYR A 197 -23.27 5.36 -1.52
N LYS A 198 -24.28 6.16 -1.18
CA LYS A 198 -25.59 5.66 -0.73
C LYS A 198 -26.34 4.85 -1.79
N THR A 199 -26.16 5.21 -3.06
CA THR A 199 -26.82 4.49 -4.16
C THR A 199 -26.10 3.17 -4.43
N TYR A 200 -24.76 3.18 -4.43
CA TYR A 200 -23.95 1.98 -4.62
C TYR A 200 -24.16 0.98 -3.48
N GLU A 201 -24.14 1.45 -2.24
CA GLU A 201 -24.37 0.62 -1.04
C GLU A 201 -25.73 -0.12 -1.14
N LYS A 202 -26.79 0.56 -1.58
CA LYS A 202 -28.11 -0.05 -1.77
C LYS A 202 -28.20 -1.01 -2.95
N GLU A 203 -27.49 -0.72 -4.05
CA GLU A 203 -27.54 -1.52 -5.26
C GLU A 203 -26.67 -2.79 -5.19
N VAL A 204 -25.50 -2.70 -4.54
CA VAL A 204 -24.51 -3.79 -4.52
C VAL A 204 -24.69 -4.73 -3.33
N PHE A 205 -25.24 -4.21 -2.22
CA PHE A 205 -25.45 -4.98 -1.00
C PHE A 205 -26.93 -4.99 -0.54
N PRO A 206 -27.90 -5.32 -1.40
CA PRO A 206 -29.29 -5.37 -0.96
C PRO A 206 -29.52 -6.42 0.14
N GLN A 207 -28.64 -7.41 0.25
CA GLN A 207 -28.70 -8.48 1.24
C GLN A 207 -28.07 -8.09 2.60
N ILE A 208 -27.27 -7.01 2.67
CA ILE A 208 -26.65 -6.58 3.94
C ILE A 208 -27.72 -6.14 4.94
N ASP A 209 -28.73 -5.40 4.50
CA ASP A 209 -29.84 -5.00 5.36
C ASP A 209 -30.61 -6.22 5.91
N GLU A 210 -30.74 -7.26 5.10
CA GLU A 210 -31.37 -8.52 5.53
C GLU A 210 -30.47 -9.30 6.48
N LEU A 211 -29.16 -9.33 6.21
CA LEU A 211 -28.15 -9.93 7.10
C LEU A 211 -28.09 -9.22 8.44
N MET A 212 -28.09 -7.89 8.44
CA MET A 212 -28.10 -7.08 9.67
C MET A 212 -29.35 -7.38 10.52
N LYS A 213 -30.52 -7.47 9.90
CA LYS A 213 -31.77 -7.88 10.60
C LYS A 213 -31.65 -9.29 11.20
N LYS A 214 -31.04 -10.23 10.48
CA LYS A 214 -30.80 -11.59 11.01
C LYS A 214 -29.84 -11.57 12.21
N ILE A 215 -28.79 -10.74 12.17
CA ILE A 215 -27.86 -10.56 13.30
C ILE A 215 -28.57 -9.94 14.49
N GLU A 216 -29.38 -8.90 14.29
CA GLU A 216 -30.17 -8.25 15.36
C GLU A 216 -31.16 -9.24 16.00
N MET A 217 -31.83 -10.05 15.19
CA MET A 217 -32.70 -11.11 15.70
C MET A 217 -31.92 -12.14 16.51
N PHE A 218 -30.74 -12.55 16.06
CA PHE A 218 -29.89 -13.51 16.76
C PHE A 218 -29.40 -12.95 18.10
N LEU A 219 -28.98 -11.69 18.15
CA LEU A 219 -28.55 -11.02 19.38
C LEU A 219 -29.69 -10.92 20.38
N LYS A 220 -30.89 -10.57 19.92
CA LYS A 220 -32.08 -10.53 20.77
C LYS A 220 -32.42 -11.91 21.33
N TYR A 221 -32.28 -12.97 20.54
CA TYR A 221 -32.52 -14.35 21.00
C TYR A 221 -31.50 -14.79 22.06
N LYS A 222 -30.25 -14.34 21.93
CA LYS A 222 -29.20 -14.57 22.92
C LYS A 222 -29.52 -13.89 24.26
N ASP A 223 -29.94 -12.60 24.22
CA ASP A 223 -30.31 -11.84 25.40
C ASP A 223 -31.54 -12.42 26.13
N ASP A 224 -32.48 -13.03 25.41
CA ASP A 224 -33.64 -13.69 25.98
C ASP A 224 -33.24 -15.01 26.69
N ILE A 225 -32.32 -15.79 26.10
CA ILE A 225 -31.78 -17.00 26.73
C ILE A 225 -31.00 -16.69 28.02
N GLU A 226 -30.20 -15.59 28.02
CA GLU A 226 -29.42 -15.20 29.21
C GLU A 226 -30.29 -14.64 30.35
N LYS A 227 -31.54 -14.23 30.08
CA LYS A 227 -32.50 -13.81 31.10
C LYS A 227 -33.30 -14.94 31.73
N ASP A 228 -33.38 -16.08 31.04
CA ASP A 228 -34.09 -17.28 31.49
C ASP A 228 -33.18 -18.30 32.21
N LEU A 229 -31.88 -17.99 32.37
CA LEU A 229 -30.86 -18.71 33.13
C LEU A 229 -30.55 -17.99 34.44
#